data_aff7bde149689785b7f8bfdda1032e37
#
_entry.id   aff7bde149689785b7f8bfdda1032e37
#
_cell.length_a   1.000
_cell.length_b   1.000
_cell.length_c   1.000
_cell.angle_alpha   90.00
_cell.angle_beta   90.00
_cell.angle_gamma   90.00
#
_symmetry.space_group_name_H-M   'P 1'
#
loop_
_entity.id
_entity.type
_entity.pdbx_description
1 polymer ?
#
loop_
_entity_poly.entity_id
_entity_poly.type
_entity_poly.pdbx_seq_one_letter_code
_entity_poly.pdbx_strand_id
1 'polypeptide(L)'
;VSDGDLMEGTSFEAAELAGLWKLGKLIYIFDDNNISIDGNVDKVSITDQKKKFESFGWQVLEVDGHNEIEIKNAIDLSKKDTNKPSLIIAKTTIGKFAPNKQNTSSIHGAPLGNEEMELFFGEIGWEGDPFDHSDDVYDYFAEKRLEDDKSFEKWKSNLDNKLKNDGSFKKLWEQFEKNELSFPESFEIQEAATRVTGGNYMKLIGLENKFVLGGSADLAASTKQIISEESYTSENRCGQNIEFGIREHSMAAVVNGISLHSNLFSFGSTFLVFSDYMRPSIRLASLMNLNSAYIFTHDSIYLGEDGPTHQPVEHLMSLRLIPGLDVIRPSNSVETIYAYKYLFSNTKNPKALSLTRQNLKFLDYDVDYSDFLNGGFIISKGEDLTIFASGSEVNLALEIKEKLKEFSVQVVSVPILNKLTPEISESLNKN
;
A
#
# COMPACT_ATOMS: atom_id res chain seq x y z
N VAL A 1 -16.32 6.91 -8.99
CA VAL A 1 -15.34 6.59 -10.05
C VAL A 1 -15.86 7.11 -11.39
N SER A 2 -14.96 7.38 -12.32
CA SER A 2 -15.27 7.94 -13.64
C SER A 2 -14.83 7.01 -14.77
N ASP A 3 -15.10 7.41 -16.03
CA ASP A 3 -14.67 6.67 -17.21
C ASP A 3 -13.15 6.42 -17.23
N GLY A 4 -12.35 7.45 -16.93
CA GLY A 4 -10.89 7.34 -16.86
C GLY A 4 -10.43 6.37 -15.79
N ASP A 5 -11.01 6.45 -14.59
CA ASP A 5 -10.67 5.53 -13.49
C ASP A 5 -10.91 4.06 -13.88
N LEU A 6 -11.99 3.78 -14.62
CA LEU A 6 -12.31 2.43 -15.05
C LEU A 6 -11.49 1.95 -16.28
N MET A 7 -10.70 2.82 -16.89
CA MET A 7 -9.70 2.43 -17.91
C MET A 7 -8.36 2.02 -17.30
N GLU A 8 -8.08 2.43 -16.05
CA GLU A 8 -6.86 2.03 -15.35
C GLU A 8 -6.80 0.51 -15.13
N GLY A 9 -5.65 -0.13 -15.45
CA GLY A 9 -5.47 -1.57 -15.27
C GLY A 9 -5.67 -2.02 -13.82
N THR A 10 -5.20 -1.23 -12.86
CA THR A 10 -5.37 -1.50 -11.43
C THR A 10 -6.84 -1.54 -10.98
N SER A 11 -7.73 -0.81 -11.66
CA SER A 11 -9.17 -0.87 -11.39
C SER A 11 -9.76 -2.25 -11.67
N PHE A 12 -9.26 -2.93 -12.70
CA PHE A 12 -9.71 -4.29 -13.05
C PHE A 12 -9.21 -5.32 -12.04
N GLU A 13 -7.93 -5.22 -11.68
CA GLU A 13 -7.33 -6.07 -10.67
C GLU A 13 -8.08 -5.94 -9.32
N ALA A 14 -8.34 -4.71 -8.88
CA ALA A 14 -9.03 -4.42 -7.64
C ALA A 14 -10.50 -4.88 -7.67
N ALA A 15 -11.22 -4.64 -8.78
CA ALA A 15 -12.62 -5.03 -8.92
C ALA A 15 -12.79 -6.55 -8.89
N GLU A 16 -11.91 -7.30 -9.56
CA GLU A 16 -11.92 -8.76 -9.54
C GLU A 16 -11.64 -9.31 -8.14
N LEU A 17 -10.65 -8.78 -7.42
CA LEU A 17 -10.37 -9.15 -6.03
C LEU A 17 -11.55 -8.83 -5.10
N ALA A 18 -12.20 -7.67 -5.27
CA ALA A 18 -13.36 -7.30 -4.48
C ALA A 18 -14.54 -8.28 -4.68
N GLY A 19 -14.76 -8.73 -5.91
CA GLY A 19 -15.76 -9.76 -6.22
C GLY A 19 -15.39 -11.12 -5.65
N LEU A 20 -14.12 -11.56 -5.82
CA LEU A 20 -13.58 -12.81 -5.27
C LEU A 20 -13.76 -12.86 -3.75
N TRP A 21 -13.45 -11.77 -3.08
CA TRP A 21 -13.60 -11.67 -1.61
C TRP A 21 -15.02 -11.34 -1.17
N LYS A 22 -15.99 -11.18 -2.07
CA LYS A 22 -17.39 -10.86 -1.76
C LYS A 22 -17.51 -9.66 -0.81
N LEU A 23 -16.89 -8.52 -1.17
CA LEU A 23 -16.86 -7.32 -0.33
C LEU A 23 -18.21 -6.58 -0.35
N GLY A 24 -19.27 -7.17 0.23
CA GLY A 24 -20.64 -6.67 0.14
C GLY A 24 -20.93 -5.31 0.77
N LYS A 25 -19.97 -4.73 1.52
CA LYS A 25 -20.07 -3.34 2.01
C LYS A 25 -19.52 -2.31 1.02
N LEU A 26 -18.85 -2.77 -0.06
CA LEU A 26 -18.27 -1.90 -1.06
C LEU A 26 -19.34 -1.52 -2.09
N ILE A 27 -19.64 -0.24 -2.16
CA ILE A 27 -20.58 0.35 -3.12
C ILE A 27 -19.85 1.42 -3.90
N TYR A 28 -19.70 1.22 -5.21
CA TYR A 28 -19.15 2.21 -6.12
C TYR A 28 -20.27 2.87 -6.91
N ILE A 29 -20.15 4.16 -7.12
CA ILE A 29 -20.98 4.92 -8.07
C ILE A 29 -20.07 5.30 -9.22
N PHE A 30 -20.40 4.84 -10.41
CA PHE A 30 -19.74 5.19 -11.66
C PHE A 30 -20.47 6.38 -12.29
N ASP A 31 -19.80 7.51 -12.35
CA ASP A 31 -20.26 8.69 -13.08
C ASP A 31 -20.02 8.48 -14.59
N ASP A 32 -21.02 7.90 -15.25
CA ASP A 32 -21.00 7.52 -16.64
C ASP A 32 -21.51 8.67 -17.51
N ASN A 33 -20.60 9.61 -17.78
CA ASN A 33 -20.88 10.82 -18.56
C ASN A 33 -20.29 10.78 -19.98
N ASN A 34 -19.56 9.72 -20.34
CA ASN A 34 -18.96 9.48 -21.64
C ASN A 34 -17.95 10.56 -22.10
N ILE A 35 -17.36 11.33 -21.17
CA ILE A 35 -16.39 12.40 -21.47
C ILE A 35 -15.11 12.21 -20.68
N SER A 36 -13.99 12.28 -21.38
CA SER A 36 -12.64 12.37 -20.81
C SER A 36 -11.94 13.67 -21.28
N ILE A 37 -10.67 13.87 -20.89
CA ILE A 37 -9.89 15.06 -21.26
C ILE A 37 -9.84 15.26 -22.79
N ASP A 38 -9.66 14.17 -23.55
CA ASP A 38 -9.55 14.22 -25.02
C ASP A 38 -10.91 14.22 -25.73
N GLY A 39 -12.02 14.16 -24.98
CA GLY A 39 -13.37 14.20 -25.50
C GLY A 39 -14.16 12.92 -25.23
N ASN A 40 -14.96 12.51 -26.22
CA ASN A 40 -15.89 11.40 -26.09
C ASN A 40 -15.16 10.05 -25.93
N VAL A 41 -15.55 9.28 -24.90
CA VAL A 41 -14.97 7.99 -24.55
C VAL A 41 -15.18 6.92 -25.61
N ASP A 42 -16.21 7.00 -26.44
CA ASP A 42 -16.46 6.06 -27.52
C ASP A 42 -15.30 5.98 -28.54
N LYS A 43 -14.42 6.97 -28.55
CA LYS A 43 -13.23 6.97 -29.41
C LYS A 43 -12.11 6.06 -28.91
N VAL A 44 -12.12 5.71 -27.62
CA VAL A 44 -11.03 5.00 -26.94
C VAL A 44 -11.47 3.75 -26.20
N SER A 45 -12.76 3.56 -25.96
CA SER A 45 -13.31 2.39 -25.27
C SER A 45 -14.66 1.95 -25.85
N ILE A 46 -14.82 0.63 -25.97
CA ILE A 46 -16.09 -0.03 -26.31
C ILE A 46 -16.55 -0.97 -25.18
N THR A 47 -15.96 -0.84 -24.01
CA THR A 47 -16.19 -1.77 -22.91
C THR A 47 -17.59 -1.58 -22.33
N ASP A 48 -18.37 -2.65 -22.31
CA ASP A 48 -19.61 -2.74 -21.55
C ASP A 48 -19.29 -2.94 -20.06
N GLN A 49 -19.26 -1.84 -19.30
CA GLN A 49 -18.91 -1.87 -17.89
C GLN A 49 -19.86 -2.74 -17.04
N LYS A 50 -21.14 -2.79 -17.39
CA LYS A 50 -22.11 -3.64 -16.73
C LYS A 50 -21.70 -5.11 -16.80
N LYS A 51 -21.55 -5.63 -18.01
CA LYS A 51 -21.15 -7.03 -18.22
C LYS A 51 -19.79 -7.34 -17.60
N LYS A 52 -18.85 -6.39 -17.67
CA LYS A 52 -17.54 -6.54 -17.09
C LYS A 52 -17.62 -6.74 -15.58
N PHE A 53 -18.29 -5.86 -14.84
CA PHE A 53 -18.42 -5.97 -13.39
C PHE A 53 -19.29 -7.14 -12.96
N GLU A 54 -20.37 -7.47 -13.72
CA GLU A 54 -21.14 -8.69 -13.51
C GLU A 54 -20.25 -9.94 -13.61
N SER A 55 -19.30 -9.99 -14.55
CA SER A 55 -18.37 -11.11 -14.68
C SER A 55 -17.39 -11.24 -13.51
N PHE A 56 -17.08 -10.13 -12.82
CA PHE A 56 -16.31 -10.12 -11.57
C PHE A 56 -17.15 -10.52 -10.33
N GLY A 57 -18.44 -10.80 -10.50
CA GLY A 57 -19.32 -11.18 -9.40
C GLY A 57 -19.94 -10.02 -8.64
N TRP A 58 -19.93 -8.81 -9.20
CA TRP A 58 -20.58 -7.63 -8.62
C TRP A 58 -22.10 -7.64 -8.89
N GLN A 59 -22.84 -6.99 -8.00
CA GLN A 59 -24.19 -6.49 -8.31
C GLN A 59 -24.02 -5.21 -9.13
N VAL A 60 -24.73 -5.10 -10.26
CA VAL A 60 -24.69 -3.89 -11.10
C VAL A 60 -26.10 -3.33 -11.26
N LEU A 61 -26.25 -2.04 -10.97
CA LEU A 61 -27.50 -1.28 -11.07
C LEU A 61 -27.28 -0.09 -12.01
N GLU A 62 -28.23 0.18 -12.88
CA GLU A 62 -28.18 1.34 -13.79
C GLU A 62 -29.27 2.34 -13.39
N VAL A 63 -28.93 3.62 -13.33
CA VAL A 63 -29.84 4.69 -12.92
C VAL A 63 -29.63 5.95 -13.78
N ASP A 64 -30.66 6.77 -13.89
CA ASP A 64 -30.48 8.17 -14.26
C ASP A 64 -29.77 8.90 -13.11
N GLY A 65 -28.50 9.29 -13.34
CA GLY A 65 -27.66 9.97 -12.33
C GLY A 65 -28.14 11.39 -11.98
N HIS A 66 -29.22 11.86 -12.60
CA HIS A 66 -29.88 13.11 -12.24
C HIS A 66 -31.26 12.88 -11.58
N ASN A 67 -31.62 11.61 -11.30
CA ASN A 67 -32.86 11.24 -10.62
C ASN A 67 -32.53 10.78 -9.17
N GLU A 68 -32.75 11.68 -8.21
CA GLU A 68 -32.46 11.42 -6.78
C GLU A 68 -33.16 10.18 -6.23
N ILE A 69 -34.39 9.90 -6.69
CA ILE A 69 -35.16 8.74 -6.23
C ILE A 69 -34.52 7.43 -6.72
N GLU A 70 -34.08 7.39 -7.98
CA GLU A 70 -33.41 6.22 -8.54
C GLU A 70 -32.07 5.98 -7.86
N ILE A 71 -31.25 7.03 -7.62
CA ILE A 71 -29.98 6.95 -6.92
C ILE A 71 -30.19 6.40 -5.51
N LYS A 72 -31.14 6.97 -4.77
CA LYS A 72 -31.46 6.53 -3.40
C LYS A 72 -31.90 5.04 -3.37
N ASN A 73 -32.78 4.66 -4.28
CA ASN A 73 -33.24 3.27 -4.36
C ASN A 73 -32.11 2.31 -4.69
N ALA A 74 -31.20 2.67 -5.59
CA ALA A 74 -30.04 1.87 -5.95
C ALA A 74 -29.08 1.71 -4.76
N ILE A 75 -28.81 2.78 -4.00
CA ILE A 75 -28.00 2.71 -2.77
C ILE A 75 -28.67 1.80 -1.74
N ASP A 76 -29.99 1.92 -1.53
CA ASP A 76 -30.73 1.11 -0.57
C ASP A 76 -30.75 -0.39 -0.98
N LEU A 77 -30.80 -0.69 -2.28
CA LEU A 77 -30.68 -2.05 -2.80
C LEU A 77 -29.26 -2.60 -2.61
N SER A 78 -28.24 -1.78 -2.90
CA SER A 78 -26.83 -2.15 -2.73
C SER A 78 -26.50 -2.50 -1.27
N LYS A 79 -27.05 -1.76 -0.30
CA LYS A 79 -26.86 -2.03 1.14
C LYS A 79 -27.49 -3.35 1.60
N LYS A 80 -28.45 -3.89 0.87
CA LYS A 80 -29.13 -5.16 1.22
C LYS A 80 -28.32 -6.38 0.82
N ASP A 81 -27.52 -6.30 -0.24
CA ASP A 81 -26.66 -7.40 -0.67
C ASP A 81 -25.32 -7.35 0.08
N THR A 82 -25.20 -8.18 1.09
CA THR A 82 -23.96 -8.26 1.90
C THR A 82 -22.94 -9.26 1.35
N ASN A 83 -23.25 -9.93 0.23
CA ASN A 83 -22.42 -10.99 -0.34
C ASN A 83 -21.72 -10.58 -1.65
N LYS A 84 -22.08 -9.42 -2.20
CA LYS A 84 -21.48 -8.92 -3.44
C LYS A 84 -21.17 -7.44 -3.30
N PRO A 85 -20.01 -6.97 -3.81
CA PRO A 85 -19.82 -5.54 -4.02
C PRO A 85 -20.82 -5.03 -5.05
N SER A 86 -21.16 -3.74 -4.99
CA SER A 86 -22.14 -3.13 -5.88
C SER A 86 -21.53 -2.01 -6.70
N LEU A 87 -21.86 -1.98 -8.00
CA LEU A 87 -21.61 -0.87 -8.90
C LEU A 87 -22.94 -0.24 -9.30
N ILE A 88 -23.09 1.06 -9.04
CA ILE A 88 -24.21 1.85 -9.53
C ILE A 88 -23.70 2.66 -10.72
N ILE A 89 -24.14 2.33 -11.92
CA ILE A 89 -23.83 3.08 -13.14
C ILE A 89 -24.84 4.22 -13.23
N ALA A 90 -24.37 5.43 -12.92
CA ALA A 90 -25.18 6.63 -12.95
C ALA A 90 -24.92 7.37 -14.29
N LYS A 91 -25.90 7.35 -15.16
CA LYS A 91 -25.85 8.11 -16.42
C LYS A 91 -26.00 9.57 -16.14
N THR A 92 -24.96 10.35 -16.43
CA THR A 92 -24.93 11.79 -16.13
C THR A 92 -24.53 12.63 -17.36
N THR A 93 -24.62 13.92 -17.19
CA THR A 93 -24.08 14.91 -18.13
C THR A 93 -23.04 15.74 -17.40
N ILE A 94 -21.77 15.68 -17.84
CA ILE A 94 -20.72 16.52 -17.26
C ILE A 94 -21.09 18.00 -17.43
N GLY A 95 -20.95 18.77 -16.32
CA GLY A 95 -21.27 20.20 -16.32
C GLY A 95 -22.75 20.50 -16.62
N LYS A 96 -23.69 19.63 -16.20
CA LYS A 96 -25.12 19.86 -16.36
C LYS A 96 -25.50 21.25 -15.91
N PHE A 97 -26.37 21.92 -16.66
CA PHE A 97 -26.81 23.31 -16.48
C PHE A 97 -25.78 24.39 -16.85
N ALA A 98 -24.55 24.05 -17.30
CA ALA A 98 -23.64 25.01 -17.90
C ALA A 98 -23.96 25.22 -19.38
N PRO A 99 -24.59 26.32 -19.81
CA PRO A 99 -25.22 26.42 -21.15
C PRO A 99 -24.28 26.23 -22.33
N ASN A 100 -23.03 26.65 -22.19
CA ASN A 100 -22.04 26.58 -23.26
C ASN A 100 -21.02 25.45 -23.05
N LYS A 101 -20.90 24.84 -21.84
CA LYS A 101 -19.84 23.90 -21.52
C LYS A 101 -20.34 22.50 -21.16
N GLN A 102 -21.63 22.31 -20.86
CA GLN A 102 -22.15 20.98 -20.54
C GLN A 102 -21.87 19.99 -21.68
N ASN A 103 -21.63 18.72 -21.31
CA ASN A 103 -21.34 17.63 -22.25
C ASN A 103 -20.13 17.88 -23.16
N THR A 104 -19.15 18.64 -22.68
CA THR A 104 -17.90 18.92 -23.42
C THR A 104 -16.67 18.59 -22.58
N SER A 105 -15.55 18.27 -23.25
CA SER A 105 -14.27 18.05 -22.56
C SER A 105 -13.66 19.32 -21.95
N SER A 106 -14.14 20.50 -22.36
CA SER A 106 -13.63 21.79 -21.87
C SER A 106 -13.85 22.02 -20.38
N ILE A 107 -14.77 21.27 -19.76
CA ILE A 107 -15.05 21.35 -18.32
C ILE A 107 -14.42 20.19 -17.54
N HIS A 108 -13.82 19.22 -18.23
CA HIS A 108 -13.19 18.09 -17.55
C HIS A 108 -11.93 18.55 -16.79
N GLY A 109 -12.04 18.63 -15.45
CA GLY A 109 -10.96 19.10 -14.58
C GLY A 109 -10.66 20.60 -14.69
N ALA A 110 -11.51 21.39 -15.33
CA ALA A 110 -11.36 22.83 -15.47
C ALA A 110 -12.53 23.59 -14.82
N PRO A 111 -12.29 24.77 -14.20
CA PRO A 111 -13.38 25.59 -13.67
C PRO A 111 -14.25 26.17 -14.79
N LEU A 112 -15.51 26.45 -14.48
CA LEU A 112 -16.43 27.09 -15.42
C LEU A 112 -15.94 28.45 -15.91
N GLY A 113 -15.31 29.24 -15.03
CA GLY A 113 -14.99 30.64 -15.23
C GLY A 113 -16.20 31.54 -14.91
N ASN A 114 -15.95 32.83 -14.70
CA ASN A 114 -16.98 33.75 -14.16
C ASN A 114 -18.20 33.90 -15.07
N GLU A 115 -17.98 34.06 -16.36
CA GLU A 115 -19.08 34.27 -17.32
C GLU A 115 -20.01 33.04 -17.39
N GLU A 116 -19.45 31.83 -17.46
CA GLU A 116 -20.23 30.60 -17.50
C GLU A 116 -20.90 30.32 -16.15
N MET A 117 -20.27 30.73 -15.07
CA MET A 117 -20.81 30.60 -13.70
C MET A 117 -22.06 31.47 -13.51
N GLU A 118 -22.06 32.71 -14.05
CA GLU A 118 -23.24 33.59 -14.04
C GLU A 118 -24.40 32.97 -14.84
N LEU A 119 -24.10 32.39 -15.99
CA LEU A 119 -25.11 31.70 -16.80
C LEU A 119 -25.64 30.45 -16.10
N PHE A 120 -24.76 29.69 -15.45
CA PHE A 120 -25.14 28.51 -14.67
C PHE A 120 -26.07 28.88 -13.52
N PHE A 121 -25.75 29.92 -12.75
CA PHE A 121 -26.62 30.40 -11.67
C PHE A 121 -27.99 30.84 -12.19
N GLY A 122 -28.02 31.53 -13.33
CA GLY A 122 -29.29 31.89 -13.98
C GLY A 122 -30.12 30.67 -14.39
N GLU A 123 -29.47 29.61 -14.90
CA GLU A 123 -30.14 28.37 -15.34
C GLU A 123 -30.75 27.59 -14.18
N ILE A 124 -30.06 27.54 -13.01
CA ILE A 124 -30.56 26.82 -11.81
C ILE A 124 -31.42 27.71 -10.90
N GLY A 125 -31.60 29.02 -11.24
CA GLY A 125 -32.36 29.97 -10.43
C GLY A 125 -31.72 30.29 -9.06
N TRP A 126 -30.38 30.29 -9.01
CA TRP A 126 -29.66 30.65 -7.78
C TRP A 126 -29.63 32.17 -7.55
N GLU A 127 -30.14 32.62 -6.41
CA GLU A 127 -30.23 34.04 -6.03
C GLU A 127 -29.44 34.29 -4.73
N GLY A 128 -28.19 34.05 -4.66
CA GLY A 128 -27.39 34.27 -3.47
C GLY A 128 -25.90 34.29 -3.75
N ASP A 129 -25.11 34.59 -2.76
CA ASP A 129 -23.67 34.41 -2.86
C ASP A 129 -23.31 32.92 -2.99
N PRO A 130 -22.22 32.58 -3.69
CA PRO A 130 -21.69 31.22 -3.71
C PRO A 130 -21.47 30.73 -2.28
N PHE A 131 -21.91 29.49 -1.98
CA PHE A 131 -21.83 28.88 -0.64
C PHE A 131 -22.81 29.42 0.41
N ASP A 132 -23.72 30.33 0.05
CA ASP A 132 -24.80 30.72 0.91
C ASP A 132 -25.99 29.76 0.79
N HIS A 133 -26.32 29.06 1.86
CA HIS A 133 -27.39 28.08 1.90
C HIS A 133 -28.47 28.50 2.89
N SER A 134 -29.71 28.12 2.61
CA SER A 134 -30.83 28.38 3.49
C SER A 134 -30.70 27.64 4.84
N ASP A 135 -31.33 28.21 5.88
CA ASP A 135 -31.24 27.66 7.25
C ASP A 135 -31.76 26.25 7.36
N ASP A 136 -32.72 25.84 6.52
CA ASP A 136 -33.27 24.48 6.49
C ASP A 136 -32.21 23.43 6.06
N VAL A 137 -31.25 23.80 5.23
CA VAL A 137 -30.11 22.90 4.90
C VAL A 137 -29.22 22.71 6.14
N TYR A 138 -28.91 23.78 6.86
CA TYR A 138 -28.11 23.66 8.08
C TYR A 138 -28.85 22.88 9.18
N ASP A 139 -30.14 23.09 9.34
CA ASP A 139 -30.99 22.40 10.30
C ASP A 139 -31.05 20.90 9.97
N TYR A 140 -31.22 20.52 8.69
CA TYR A 140 -31.18 19.12 8.24
C TYR A 140 -29.88 18.42 8.63
N PHE A 141 -28.73 19.05 8.36
CA PHE A 141 -27.43 18.46 8.71
C PHE A 141 -27.18 18.47 10.23
N ALA A 142 -27.72 19.41 10.97
CA ALA A 142 -27.65 19.41 12.43
C ALA A 142 -28.46 18.24 13.03
N GLU A 143 -29.68 17.98 12.54
CA GLU A 143 -30.46 16.81 12.93
C GLU A 143 -29.75 15.50 12.58
N LYS A 144 -29.17 15.42 11.36
CA LYS A 144 -28.42 14.25 10.93
C LYS A 144 -27.22 13.95 11.82
N ARG A 145 -26.49 15.00 12.24
CA ARG A 145 -25.38 14.87 13.20
C ARG A 145 -25.85 14.27 14.52
N LEU A 146 -27.02 14.69 15.04
CA LEU A 146 -27.58 14.11 16.27
C LEU A 146 -27.92 12.62 16.14
N GLU A 147 -28.34 12.16 14.95
CA GLU A 147 -28.56 10.73 14.68
C GLU A 147 -27.23 9.96 14.65
N ASP A 148 -26.21 10.53 14.03
CA ASP A 148 -24.90 9.94 13.94
C ASP A 148 -24.23 9.86 15.34
N ASP A 149 -24.37 10.88 16.16
CA ASP A 149 -23.90 10.90 17.56
C ASP A 149 -24.57 9.79 18.38
N LYS A 150 -25.90 9.58 18.24
CA LYS A 150 -26.59 8.46 18.90
C LYS A 150 -26.06 7.11 18.45
N SER A 151 -25.77 6.97 17.16
CA SER A 151 -25.22 5.75 16.58
C SER A 151 -23.82 5.47 17.10
N PHE A 152 -22.99 6.52 17.22
CA PHE A 152 -21.65 6.44 17.81
C PHE A 152 -21.69 6.04 19.30
N GLU A 153 -22.53 6.71 20.11
CA GLU A 153 -22.66 6.36 21.53
C GLU A 153 -23.15 4.92 21.75
N LYS A 154 -24.06 4.42 20.89
CA LYS A 154 -24.47 3.02 20.90
C LYS A 154 -23.31 2.08 20.59
N TRP A 155 -22.53 2.39 19.56
CA TRP A 155 -21.34 1.62 19.20
C TRP A 155 -20.32 1.61 20.35
N LYS A 156 -20.03 2.77 20.94
CA LYS A 156 -19.11 2.93 22.07
C LYS A 156 -19.54 2.11 23.29
N SER A 157 -20.83 2.21 23.64
CA SER A 157 -21.40 1.41 24.72
C SER A 157 -21.27 -0.11 24.48
N ASN A 158 -21.48 -0.57 23.24
CA ASN A 158 -21.29 -1.97 22.86
C ASN A 158 -19.82 -2.40 22.98
N LEU A 159 -18.87 -1.55 22.55
CA LEU A 159 -17.44 -1.77 22.71
C LEU A 159 -17.05 -1.87 24.17
N ASP A 160 -17.45 -0.91 25.00
CA ASP A 160 -17.15 -0.88 26.45
C ASP A 160 -17.68 -2.15 27.15
N ASN A 161 -18.90 -2.57 26.81
CA ASN A 161 -19.47 -3.81 27.33
C ASN A 161 -18.69 -5.05 26.89
N LYS A 162 -18.25 -5.09 25.63
CA LYS A 162 -17.42 -6.20 25.12
C LYS A 162 -16.07 -6.25 25.80
N LEU A 163 -15.39 -5.10 25.95
CA LEU A 163 -14.11 -4.99 26.67
C LEU A 163 -14.22 -5.40 28.14
N LYS A 164 -15.36 -5.11 28.78
CA LYS A 164 -15.59 -5.48 30.19
C LYS A 164 -15.86 -6.97 30.38
N ASN A 165 -16.56 -7.61 29.43
CA ASN A 165 -17.09 -8.96 29.60
C ASN A 165 -16.28 -10.04 28.86
N ASP A 166 -15.36 -9.67 27.96
CA ASP A 166 -14.55 -10.58 27.15
C ASP A 166 -13.06 -10.22 27.27
N GLY A 167 -12.37 -10.89 28.18
CA GLY A 167 -10.94 -10.63 28.45
C GLY A 167 -10.03 -10.95 27.26
N SER A 168 -10.42 -11.92 26.42
CA SER A 168 -9.63 -12.25 25.21
C SER A 168 -9.76 -11.15 24.16
N PHE A 169 -10.96 -10.66 23.94
CA PHE A 169 -11.20 -9.52 23.06
C PHE A 169 -10.51 -8.25 23.57
N LYS A 170 -10.57 -8.00 24.89
CA LYS A 170 -9.87 -6.86 25.51
C LYS A 170 -8.38 -6.87 25.22
N LYS A 171 -7.73 -8.02 25.37
CA LYS A 171 -6.29 -8.17 25.08
C LYS A 171 -5.96 -7.87 23.61
N LEU A 172 -6.78 -8.38 22.68
CA LEU A 172 -6.63 -8.11 21.26
C LEU A 172 -6.86 -6.62 20.92
N TRP A 173 -7.88 -6.02 21.52
CA TRP A 173 -8.19 -4.60 21.32
C TRP A 173 -7.07 -3.70 21.83
N GLU A 174 -6.51 -3.97 23.00
CA GLU A 174 -5.37 -3.23 23.55
C GLU A 174 -4.12 -3.34 22.67
N GLN A 175 -3.87 -4.51 22.06
CA GLN A 175 -2.82 -4.67 21.04
C GLN A 175 -3.08 -3.80 19.81
N PHE A 176 -4.30 -3.81 19.30
CA PHE A 176 -4.69 -3.01 18.15
C PHE A 176 -4.56 -1.50 18.41
N GLU A 177 -4.98 -1.02 19.59
CA GLU A 177 -4.89 0.39 19.96
C GLU A 177 -3.44 0.87 20.16
N LYS A 178 -2.58 0.03 20.71
CA LYS A 178 -1.15 0.35 20.87
C LYS A 178 -0.44 0.56 19.54
N ASN A 179 -0.95 -0.05 18.47
CA ASN A 179 -0.36 0.00 17.15
C ASN A 179 1.14 -0.36 17.14
N GLU A 180 1.48 -1.40 17.91
CA GLU A 180 2.83 -1.94 18.07
C GLU A 180 2.79 -3.46 17.95
N LEU A 181 3.81 -4.03 17.31
CA LEU A 181 3.96 -5.48 17.20
C LEU A 181 4.91 -6.03 18.28
N SER A 182 4.59 -7.24 18.72
CA SER A 182 5.54 -8.07 19.47
C SER A 182 6.50 -8.75 18.50
N PHE A 183 7.77 -8.78 18.83
CA PHE A 183 8.78 -9.47 18.04
C PHE A 183 9.38 -10.63 18.83
N PRO A 184 9.71 -11.76 18.18
CA PRO A 184 10.38 -12.88 18.81
C PRO A 184 11.66 -12.43 19.52
N GLU A 185 11.84 -12.86 20.77
CA GLU A 185 13.02 -12.52 21.58
C GLU A 185 14.29 -13.23 21.09
N SER A 186 14.13 -14.43 20.54
CA SER A 186 15.22 -15.23 20.01
C SER A 186 14.90 -15.75 18.60
N PHE A 187 15.92 -15.81 17.77
CA PHE A 187 15.86 -16.40 16.44
C PHE A 187 17.19 -17.10 16.15
N GLU A 188 17.11 -18.29 15.58
CA GLU A 188 18.31 -19.04 15.20
C GLU A 188 18.97 -18.39 13.98
N ILE A 189 20.20 -17.91 14.18
CA ILE A 189 21.01 -17.29 13.14
C ILE A 189 21.72 -18.39 12.36
N GLN A 190 21.59 -18.37 11.04
CA GLN A 190 22.20 -19.36 10.15
C GLN A 190 22.64 -18.74 8.82
N GLU A 191 23.53 -19.45 8.12
CA GLU A 191 23.85 -19.14 6.74
C GLU A 191 22.66 -19.44 5.85
N ALA A 192 22.07 -18.42 5.27
CA ALA A 192 20.92 -18.55 4.40
C ALA A 192 20.78 -17.34 3.47
N ALA A 193 19.95 -17.47 2.46
CA ALA A 193 19.45 -16.30 1.72
C ALA A 193 18.60 -15.42 2.65
N THR A 194 18.75 -14.10 2.55
CA THR A 194 18.00 -13.19 3.44
C THR A 194 16.48 -13.32 3.26
N ARG A 195 15.97 -13.74 2.08
CA ARG A 195 14.56 -14.09 1.90
C ARG A 195 14.10 -15.28 2.74
N VAL A 196 14.98 -16.27 2.97
CA VAL A 196 14.67 -17.46 3.77
C VAL A 196 14.65 -17.10 5.25
N THR A 197 15.67 -16.38 5.72
CA THR A 197 15.73 -15.84 7.08
C THR A 197 14.48 -14.98 7.35
N GLY A 198 14.17 -14.05 6.44
CA GLY A 198 13.02 -13.17 6.55
C GLY A 198 11.69 -13.91 6.56
N GLY A 199 11.51 -14.92 5.70
CA GLY A 199 10.30 -15.72 5.67
C GLY A 199 10.09 -16.55 6.93
N ASN A 200 11.17 -17.11 7.50
CA ASN A 200 11.09 -17.82 8.78
C ASN A 200 10.75 -16.87 9.93
N TYR A 201 11.34 -15.67 9.94
CA TYR A 201 11.05 -14.64 10.95
C TYR A 201 9.62 -14.09 10.82
N MET A 202 9.12 -13.88 9.59
CA MET A 202 7.75 -13.48 9.31
C MET A 202 6.71 -14.43 9.91
N LYS A 203 6.93 -15.75 9.79
CA LYS A 203 6.04 -16.75 10.40
C LYS A 203 5.95 -16.59 11.92
N LEU A 204 7.07 -16.33 12.59
CA LEU A 204 7.10 -16.09 14.03
C LEU A 204 6.35 -14.80 14.38
N ILE A 205 6.54 -13.73 13.61
CA ILE A 205 5.78 -12.49 13.78
C ILE A 205 4.26 -12.77 13.68
N GLY A 206 3.83 -13.56 12.71
CA GLY A 206 2.41 -13.92 12.52
C GLY A 206 1.80 -14.75 13.65
N LEU A 207 2.60 -15.58 14.33
CA LEU A 207 2.14 -16.33 15.50
C LEU A 207 1.82 -15.42 16.68
N GLU A 208 2.63 -14.38 16.90
CA GLU A 208 2.48 -13.45 18.03
C GLU A 208 1.49 -12.31 17.75
N ASN A 209 1.29 -11.96 16.45
CA ASN A 209 0.53 -10.78 16.07
C ASN A 209 -0.60 -11.12 15.10
N LYS A 210 -1.84 -10.86 15.52
CA LYS A 210 -3.04 -11.08 14.67
C LYS A 210 -3.39 -9.88 13.76
N PHE A 211 -2.68 -8.78 13.91
CA PHE A 211 -2.92 -7.52 13.17
C PHE A 211 -1.90 -7.25 12.06
N VAL A 212 -1.16 -8.29 11.65
CA VAL A 212 -0.33 -8.26 10.44
C VAL A 212 -1.04 -9.02 9.33
N LEU A 213 -1.21 -8.38 8.18
CA LEU A 213 -2.01 -8.88 7.06
C LEU A 213 -1.30 -8.55 5.75
N GLY A 214 -1.17 -9.51 4.86
CA GLY A 214 -0.54 -9.25 3.57
C GLY A 214 -0.22 -10.53 2.82
N GLY A 215 0.54 -10.43 1.76
CA GLY A 215 0.86 -11.60 0.97
C GLY A 215 1.68 -11.31 -0.28
N SER A 216 1.55 -12.16 -1.27
CA SER A 216 2.39 -12.13 -2.48
C SER A 216 1.55 -12.07 -3.76
N ALA A 217 2.16 -11.45 -4.78
CA ALA A 217 1.64 -11.49 -6.15
C ALA A 217 2.06 -12.79 -6.83
N ASP A 218 1.40 -13.90 -6.46
CA ASP A 218 1.60 -15.26 -7.00
C ASP A 218 3.03 -15.85 -6.86
N LEU A 219 3.83 -15.30 -5.96
CA LEU A 219 5.24 -15.68 -5.77
C LEU A 219 5.56 -16.13 -4.33
N ALA A 220 4.57 -16.47 -3.52
CA ALA A 220 4.74 -16.78 -2.10
C ALA A 220 5.78 -17.89 -1.85
N ALA A 221 5.75 -18.96 -2.66
CA ALA A 221 6.72 -20.06 -2.56
C ALA A 221 8.16 -19.63 -2.85
N SER A 222 8.37 -18.64 -3.72
CA SER A 222 9.68 -18.11 -4.09
C SER A 222 10.15 -17.00 -3.16
N THR A 223 9.29 -16.05 -2.83
CA THR A 223 9.61 -14.94 -1.93
C THR A 223 9.76 -15.37 -0.47
N LYS A 224 9.16 -16.52 -0.10
CA LYS A 224 9.08 -17.04 1.27
C LYS A 224 8.27 -16.17 2.24
N GLN A 225 7.58 -15.13 1.75
CA GLN A 225 6.82 -14.19 2.55
C GLN A 225 5.40 -14.70 2.80
N ILE A 226 5.30 -15.67 3.70
CA ILE A 226 4.04 -16.29 4.15
C ILE A 226 3.97 -16.07 5.66
N ILE A 227 2.97 -15.31 6.11
CA ILE A 227 2.81 -14.95 7.52
C ILE A 227 2.06 -16.01 8.33
N SER A 228 1.11 -16.69 7.70
CA SER A 228 0.36 -17.80 8.29
C SER A 228 -0.06 -18.80 7.21
N GLU A 229 -0.52 -19.97 7.63
CA GLU A 229 -1.08 -20.97 6.70
C GLU A 229 -2.54 -20.65 6.33
N GLU A 230 -3.18 -19.73 7.05
CA GLU A 230 -4.58 -19.35 6.81
C GLU A 230 -4.67 -18.16 5.88
N SER A 231 -5.30 -18.37 4.70
CA SER A 231 -5.54 -17.31 3.73
C SER A 231 -6.80 -16.51 4.07
N TYR A 232 -6.73 -15.21 3.79
CA TYR A 232 -7.90 -14.33 3.79
C TYR A 232 -8.79 -14.65 2.59
N THR A 233 -10.02 -15.01 2.84
CA THR A 233 -11.00 -15.36 1.80
C THR A 233 -12.39 -14.80 2.12
N SER A 234 -13.35 -15.00 1.23
CA SER A 234 -14.77 -14.68 1.52
C SER A 234 -15.32 -15.48 2.69
N GLU A 235 -14.79 -16.67 2.97
CA GLU A 235 -15.24 -17.58 4.03
C GLU A 235 -14.37 -17.48 5.29
N ASN A 236 -13.13 -17.00 5.17
CA ASN A 236 -12.21 -16.80 6.31
C ASN A 236 -11.69 -15.36 6.35
N ARG A 237 -12.39 -14.49 7.05
CA ARG A 237 -12.04 -13.07 7.23
C ARG A 237 -10.92 -12.84 8.26
N CYS A 238 -10.54 -13.87 9.00
CA CYS A 238 -9.47 -13.82 10.00
C CYS A 238 -8.13 -14.32 9.46
N GLY A 239 -8.08 -14.85 8.24
CA GLY A 239 -6.84 -15.23 7.59
C GLY A 239 -5.91 -14.03 7.42
N GLN A 240 -4.61 -14.23 7.71
CA GLN A 240 -3.61 -13.16 7.64
C GLN A 240 -2.91 -13.11 6.28
N ASN A 241 -3.00 -14.19 5.50
CA ASN A 241 -2.31 -14.31 4.22
C ASN A 241 -3.26 -13.92 3.08
N ILE A 242 -2.87 -12.96 2.27
CA ILE A 242 -3.63 -12.51 1.09
C ILE A 242 -2.97 -13.07 -0.17
N GLU A 243 -3.72 -13.80 -0.96
CA GLU A 243 -3.30 -14.27 -2.26
C GLU A 243 -3.75 -13.28 -3.33
N PHE A 244 -2.84 -12.40 -3.75
CA PHE A 244 -3.17 -11.33 -4.70
C PHE A 244 -3.24 -11.80 -6.15
N GLY A 245 -2.63 -12.96 -6.47
CA GLY A 245 -2.39 -13.35 -7.86
C GLY A 245 -1.39 -12.39 -8.53
N ILE A 246 -1.27 -12.45 -9.85
CA ILE A 246 -0.35 -11.58 -10.62
C ILE A 246 -0.96 -10.18 -10.75
N ARG A 247 -0.92 -9.41 -9.65
CA ARG A 247 -1.55 -8.08 -9.52
C ARG A 247 -0.73 -7.16 -8.61
N GLU A 248 0.51 -6.89 -9.01
CA GLU A 248 1.46 -6.11 -8.19
C GLU A 248 0.97 -4.69 -7.91
N HIS A 249 0.38 -4.02 -8.90
CA HIS A 249 -0.11 -2.64 -8.73
C HIS A 249 -1.25 -2.57 -7.72
N SER A 250 -2.27 -3.41 -7.87
CA SER A 250 -3.38 -3.48 -6.90
C SER A 250 -2.94 -4.02 -5.55
N MET A 251 -2.00 -4.97 -5.48
CA MET A 251 -1.43 -5.42 -4.22
C MET A 251 -0.87 -4.24 -3.42
N ALA A 252 -0.05 -3.40 -4.06
CA ALA A 252 0.49 -2.22 -3.40
C ALA A 252 -0.60 -1.21 -3.00
N ALA A 253 -1.64 -1.02 -3.84
CA ALA A 253 -2.76 -0.15 -3.54
C ALA A 253 -3.61 -0.67 -2.36
N VAL A 254 -3.84 -1.98 -2.28
CA VAL A 254 -4.56 -2.63 -1.16
C VAL A 254 -3.75 -2.47 0.15
N VAL A 255 -2.44 -2.69 0.10
CA VAL A 255 -1.54 -2.45 1.26
C VAL A 255 -1.66 -1.00 1.74
N ASN A 256 -1.66 -0.03 0.82
CA ASN A 256 -1.85 1.38 1.15
C ASN A 256 -3.23 1.64 1.78
N GLY A 257 -4.28 1.08 1.21
CA GLY A 257 -5.65 1.23 1.71
C GLY A 257 -5.82 0.67 3.13
N ILE A 258 -5.22 -0.49 3.43
CA ILE A 258 -5.22 -1.06 4.77
C ILE A 258 -4.48 -0.16 5.76
N SER A 259 -3.29 0.33 5.40
CA SER A 259 -2.49 1.23 6.23
C SER A 259 -3.18 2.58 6.48
N LEU A 260 -3.96 3.06 5.52
CA LEU A 260 -4.71 4.32 5.63
C LEU A 260 -5.94 4.20 6.53
N HIS A 261 -6.64 3.05 6.44
CA HIS A 261 -7.94 2.87 7.10
C HIS A 261 -7.83 2.41 8.55
N SER A 262 -6.73 1.74 8.95
CA SER A 262 -6.68 1.05 10.23
C SER A 262 -5.28 0.98 10.84
N ASN A 263 -5.20 0.52 12.09
CA ASN A 263 -3.95 0.18 12.77
C ASN A 263 -3.43 -1.23 12.40
N LEU A 264 -3.87 -1.80 11.29
CA LEU A 264 -3.31 -3.05 10.78
C LEU A 264 -1.97 -2.78 10.10
N PHE A 265 -0.99 -3.65 10.38
CA PHE A 265 0.26 -3.67 9.64
C PHE A 265 0.06 -4.49 8.37
N SER A 266 0.38 -3.90 7.23
CA SER A 266 0.16 -4.57 5.95
C SER A 266 1.41 -4.65 5.10
N PHE A 267 1.54 -5.74 4.33
CA PHE A 267 2.66 -5.92 3.41
C PHE A 267 2.25 -6.54 2.08
N GLY A 268 3.01 -6.21 1.03
CA GLY A 268 2.93 -6.85 -0.26
C GLY A 268 4.31 -7.35 -0.70
N SER A 269 4.38 -8.55 -1.28
CA SER A 269 5.65 -9.17 -1.66
C SER A 269 5.67 -9.65 -3.10
N THR A 270 6.79 -9.39 -3.78
CA THR A 270 7.08 -9.88 -5.14
C THR A 270 8.60 -9.89 -5.38
N PHE A 271 9.07 -10.16 -6.60
CA PHE A 271 10.47 -9.97 -6.98
C PHE A 271 10.80 -8.49 -7.16
N LEU A 272 12.05 -8.10 -6.94
CA LEU A 272 12.46 -6.70 -7.02
C LEU A 272 12.21 -6.09 -8.41
N VAL A 273 12.40 -6.85 -9.48
CA VAL A 273 12.12 -6.39 -10.85
C VAL A 273 10.66 -5.95 -11.02
N PHE A 274 9.72 -6.60 -10.34
CA PHE A 274 8.29 -6.27 -10.43
C PHE A 274 7.87 -5.07 -9.56
N SER A 275 8.82 -4.46 -8.83
CA SER A 275 8.59 -3.15 -8.22
C SER A 275 8.21 -2.08 -9.26
N ASP A 276 8.58 -2.27 -10.52
CA ASP A 276 8.19 -1.39 -11.63
C ASP A 276 6.66 -1.32 -11.81
N TYR A 277 5.97 -2.44 -11.66
CA TYR A 277 4.50 -2.47 -11.67
C TYR A 277 3.87 -1.80 -10.45
N MET A 278 4.56 -1.83 -9.30
CA MET A 278 4.07 -1.27 -8.03
C MET A 278 4.38 0.23 -7.87
N ARG A 279 5.31 0.75 -8.66
CA ARG A 279 5.90 2.07 -8.46
C ARG A 279 4.90 3.21 -8.26
N PRO A 280 3.79 3.35 -9.04
CA PRO A 280 2.80 4.39 -8.82
C PRO A 280 2.19 4.34 -7.42
N SER A 281 1.80 3.16 -6.94
CA SER A 281 1.23 2.97 -5.60
C SER A 281 2.24 3.19 -4.49
N ILE A 282 3.51 2.77 -4.66
CA ILE A 282 4.60 3.05 -3.70
C ILE A 282 4.83 4.57 -3.58
N ARG A 283 4.82 5.28 -4.70
CA ARG A 283 4.96 6.74 -4.71
C ARG A 283 3.79 7.42 -3.98
N LEU A 284 2.56 6.93 -4.16
CA LEU A 284 1.39 7.44 -3.44
C LEU A 284 1.48 7.17 -1.94
N ALA A 285 1.94 5.99 -1.52
CA ALA A 285 2.17 5.71 -0.10
C ALA A 285 3.12 6.72 0.54
N SER A 286 4.20 7.08 -0.17
CA SER A 286 5.16 8.09 0.29
C SER A 286 4.52 9.48 0.36
N LEU A 287 3.80 9.90 -0.68
CA LEU A 287 3.09 11.18 -0.72
C LEU A 287 2.07 11.32 0.42
N MET A 288 1.43 10.22 0.80
CA MET A 288 0.42 10.15 1.85
C MET A 288 1.00 9.86 3.24
N ASN A 289 2.33 9.67 3.35
CA ASN A 289 3.03 9.32 4.60
C ASN A 289 2.47 8.05 5.28
N LEU A 290 2.24 6.99 4.51
CA LEU A 290 1.67 5.74 4.99
C LEU A 290 2.74 4.81 5.53
N ASN A 291 2.41 4.03 6.57
CA ASN A 291 3.25 2.96 7.11
C ASN A 291 3.04 1.66 6.31
N SER A 292 3.28 1.70 5.01
CA SER A 292 3.13 0.54 4.11
C SER A 292 4.45 -0.21 3.96
N ALA A 293 4.38 -1.55 3.99
CA ALA A 293 5.55 -2.42 3.83
C ALA A 293 5.54 -3.13 2.48
N TYR A 294 6.65 -3.02 1.74
CA TYR A 294 6.86 -3.72 0.48
C TYR A 294 8.09 -4.60 0.59
N ILE A 295 7.94 -5.90 0.35
CA ILE A 295 9.02 -6.89 0.52
C ILE A 295 9.37 -7.45 -0.86
N PHE A 296 10.55 -7.11 -1.31
CA PHE A 296 11.11 -7.56 -2.57
C PHE A 296 12.17 -8.64 -2.34
N THR A 297 12.19 -9.65 -3.19
CA THR A 297 13.23 -10.67 -3.19
C THR A 297 13.89 -10.75 -4.56
N HIS A 298 14.91 -11.60 -4.72
CA HIS A 298 15.65 -11.71 -5.98
C HIS A 298 16.29 -10.36 -6.37
N ASP A 299 17.05 -9.80 -5.41
CA ASP A 299 17.50 -8.41 -5.36
C ASP A 299 18.65 -8.05 -6.29
N SER A 300 19.23 -9.03 -7.01
CA SER A 300 20.40 -8.81 -7.85
C SER A 300 20.46 -9.81 -9.02
N ILE A 301 21.45 -9.61 -9.88
CA ILE A 301 21.73 -10.55 -10.99
C ILE A 301 22.07 -11.97 -10.53
N TYR A 302 22.40 -12.18 -9.25
CA TYR A 302 22.67 -13.49 -8.65
C TYR A 302 21.43 -14.34 -8.41
N LEU A 303 20.25 -13.92 -8.88
CA LEU A 303 19.05 -14.76 -8.84
C LEU A 303 19.16 -16.02 -9.73
N GLY A 304 20.00 -15.98 -10.76
CA GLY A 304 20.38 -17.16 -11.53
C GLY A 304 19.61 -17.33 -12.84
N GLU A 305 18.99 -18.48 -13.00
CA GLU A 305 18.44 -19.01 -14.25
C GLU A 305 17.19 -18.30 -14.81
N ASP A 306 16.53 -17.45 -14.06
CA ASP A 306 15.32 -16.73 -14.51
C ASP A 306 15.60 -15.72 -15.65
N GLY A 307 16.88 -15.33 -15.81
CA GLY A 307 17.36 -14.55 -16.94
C GLY A 307 17.08 -13.05 -16.85
N PRO A 308 17.38 -12.30 -17.92
CA PRO A 308 17.45 -10.85 -17.90
C PRO A 308 16.11 -10.15 -17.64
N THR A 309 14.98 -10.79 -17.92
CA THR A 309 13.64 -10.23 -17.63
C THR A 309 13.32 -10.21 -16.13
N HIS A 310 14.10 -10.92 -15.31
CA HIS A 310 13.91 -11.05 -13.86
C HIS A 310 15.09 -10.46 -13.06
N GLN A 311 16.20 -10.16 -13.73
CA GLN A 311 17.43 -9.67 -13.11
C GLN A 311 17.38 -8.14 -12.93
N PRO A 312 17.23 -7.62 -11.69
CA PRO A 312 17.16 -6.18 -11.47
C PRO A 312 18.55 -5.54 -11.61
N VAL A 313 18.60 -4.34 -12.18
CA VAL A 313 19.80 -3.53 -12.30
C VAL A 313 19.56 -2.14 -11.69
N GLU A 314 18.64 -1.34 -12.25
CA GLU A 314 18.35 0.03 -11.85
C GLU A 314 17.33 0.16 -10.70
N HIS A 315 16.65 -0.92 -10.33
CA HIS A 315 15.47 -0.90 -9.46
C HIS A 315 15.73 -0.32 -8.07
N LEU A 316 16.86 -0.65 -7.43
CA LEU A 316 17.22 -0.07 -6.13
C LEU A 316 17.39 1.44 -6.22
N MET A 317 18.09 1.94 -7.25
CA MET A 317 18.24 3.39 -7.46
C MET A 317 16.91 4.05 -7.76
N SER A 318 16.09 3.41 -8.59
CA SER A 318 14.74 3.86 -8.93
C SER A 318 13.86 4.02 -7.69
N LEU A 319 13.88 3.07 -6.76
CA LEU A 319 13.16 3.16 -5.49
C LEU A 319 13.72 4.27 -4.58
N ARG A 320 15.06 4.40 -4.50
CA ARG A 320 15.71 5.44 -3.70
C ARG A 320 15.39 6.87 -4.15
N LEU A 321 14.99 7.05 -5.40
CA LEU A 321 14.56 8.36 -5.94
C LEU A 321 13.17 8.78 -5.47
N ILE A 322 12.39 7.90 -4.84
CA ILE A 322 11.07 8.25 -4.28
C ILE A 322 11.30 8.96 -2.93
N PRO A 323 10.97 10.25 -2.80
CA PRO A 323 11.14 10.97 -1.54
C PRO A 323 10.31 10.34 -0.42
N GLY A 324 10.90 10.16 0.77
CA GLY A 324 10.19 9.60 1.92
C GLY A 324 10.05 8.07 1.94
N LEU A 325 10.50 7.35 0.90
CA LEU A 325 10.57 5.89 0.92
C LEU A 325 11.89 5.42 1.52
N ASP A 326 11.87 4.62 2.59
CA ASP A 326 13.06 3.95 3.07
C ASP A 326 13.33 2.66 2.30
N VAL A 327 14.51 2.54 1.73
CA VAL A 327 14.97 1.35 1.01
C VAL A 327 15.96 0.58 1.89
N ILE A 328 15.63 -0.65 2.23
CA ILE A 328 16.34 -1.48 3.20
C ILE A 328 16.92 -2.71 2.47
N ARG A 329 18.20 -2.98 2.65
CA ARG A 329 18.87 -4.12 2.01
C ARG A 329 19.88 -4.77 2.96
N PRO A 330 19.44 -5.76 3.78
CA PRO A 330 20.27 -6.40 4.79
C PRO A 330 21.28 -7.37 4.18
N SER A 331 22.43 -7.50 4.82
CA SER A 331 23.59 -8.31 4.37
C SER A 331 23.68 -9.71 4.98
N ASN A 332 22.97 -9.98 6.06
CA ASN A 332 23.01 -11.25 6.80
C ASN A 332 21.74 -11.48 7.61
N SER A 333 21.68 -12.57 8.37
CA SER A 333 20.53 -12.92 9.18
C SER A 333 20.21 -11.92 10.29
N VAL A 334 21.23 -11.33 10.94
CA VAL A 334 21.03 -10.34 12.03
C VAL A 334 20.41 -9.06 11.48
N GLU A 335 21.03 -8.50 10.43
CA GLU A 335 20.47 -7.32 9.76
C GLU A 335 19.08 -7.59 9.19
N THR A 336 18.79 -8.82 8.74
CA THR A 336 17.46 -9.20 8.24
C THR A 336 16.42 -9.13 9.35
N ILE A 337 16.71 -9.63 10.55
CA ILE A 337 15.81 -9.53 11.71
C ILE A 337 15.56 -8.07 12.06
N TYR A 338 16.61 -7.24 12.08
CA TYR A 338 16.48 -5.80 12.36
C TYR A 338 15.69 -5.08 11.26
N ALA A 339 15.87 -5.49 10.00
CA ALA A 339 15.11 -4.97 8.87
C ALA A 339 13.60 -5.24 9.03
N TYR A 340 13.20 -6.43 9.49
CA TYR A 340 11.78 -6.73 9.77
C TYR A 340 11.23 -5.98 10.98
N LYS A 341 12.01 -5.82 12.04
CA LYS A 341 11.63 -4.97 13.17
C LYS A 341 11.38 -3.53 12.72
N TYR A 342 12.26 -3.01 11.88
CA TYR A 342 12.12 -1.68 11.31
C TYR A 342 10.96 -1.59 10.29
N LEU A 343 10.81 -2.57 9.42
CA LEU A 343 9.76 -2.65 8.42
C LEU A 343 8.37 -2.49 9.04
N PHE A 344 8.14 -3.15 10.16
CA PHE A 344 6.89 -3.14 10.91
C PHE A 344 6.89 -2.18 12.11
N SER A 345 7.85 -1.29 12.21
CA SER A 345 7.79 -0.21 13.20
C SER A 345 6.74 0.83 12.78
N ASN A 346 6.10 1.44 13.76
CA ASN A 346 5.10 2.48 13.52
C ASN A 346 5.77 3.82 13.14
N THR A 347 6.03 4.01 11.86
CA THR A 347 6.59 5.25 11.31
C THR A 347 5.64 5.85 10.27
N LYS A 348 5.82 7.13 9.96
CA LYS A 348 4.99 7.84 8.96
C LYS A 348 5.64 7.83 7.57
N ASN A 349 6.21 6.70 7.17
CA ASN A 349 6.81 6.55 5.85
C ASN A 349 6.74 5.09 5.38
N PRO A 350 6.58 4.85 4.08
CA PRO A 350 6.63 3.51 3.52
C PRO A 350 8.05 2.97 3.51
N LYS A 351 8.17 1.65 3.51
CA LYS A 351 9.44 0.94 3.54
C LYS A 351 9.48 -0.15 2.47
N ALA A 352 10.57 -0.20 1.72
CA ALA A 352 10.87 -1.21 0.72
C ALA A 352 12.05 -2.07 1.20
N LEU A 353 11.80 -3.33 1.51
CA LEU A 353 12.79 -4.30 1.95
C LEU A 353 13.24 -5.16 0.76
N SER A 354 14.52 -5.20 0.47
CA SER A 354 15.12 -5.94 -0.65
C SER A 354 15.98 -7.09 -0.14
N LEU A 355 15.66 -8.33 -0.55
CA LEU A 355 16.21 -9.57 -0.01
C LEU A 355 16.85 -10.44 -1.10
N THR A 356 17.93 -11.15 -0.76
CA THR A 356 18.64 -12.02 -1.69
C THR A 356 17.89 -13.31 -2.02
N ARG A 357 18.09 -13.81 -3.22
CA ARG A 357 17.72 -15.18 -3.62
C ARG A 357 18.81 -16.19 -3.24
N GLN A 358 20.06 -15.84 -3.43
CA GLN A 358 21.23 -16.66 -3.13
C GLN A 358 21.51 -16.67 -1.63
N ASN A 359 22.12 -17.76 -1.16
CA ASN A 359 22.61 -17.84 0.22
C ASN A 359 23.79 -16.88 0.44
N LEU A 360 23.83 -16.28 1.63
CA LEU A 360 24.94 -15.45 2.08
C LEU A 360 25.67 -16.16 3.21
N LYS A 361 27.00 -15.93 3.27
CA LYS A 361 27.84 -16.41 4.37
C LYS A 361 27.43 -15.71 5.66
N PHE A 362 27.58 -16.41 6.76
CA PHE A 362 27.47 -15.79 8.07
C PHE A 362 28.63 -14.80 8.25
N LEU A 363 28.29 -13.59 8.70
CA LEU A 363 29.24 -12.54 9.02
C LEU A 363 29.20 -12.32 10.53
N ASP A 364 30.32 -12.64 11.18
CA ASP A 364 30.50 -12.46 12.64
C ASP A 364 30.96 -11.03 12.92
N TYR A 365 30.00 -10.14 13.16
CA TYR A 365 30.25 -8.79 13.67
C TYR A 365 29.15 -8.41 14.65
N ASP A 366 29.57 -7.66 15.66
CA ASP A 366 28.66 -7.17 16.69
C ASP A 366 27.96 -5.90 16.19
N VAL A 367 26.65 -5.92 16.19
CA VAL A 367 25.79 -4.80 15.80
C VAL A 367 24.51 -4.87 16.61
N ASP A 368 24.10 -3.76 17.18
CA ASP A 368 22.83 -3.66 17.84
C ASP A 368 21.75 -3.02 16.94
N TYR A 369 20.51 -3.02 17.42
CA TYR A 369 19.40 -2.47 16.67
C TYR A 369 19.49 -0.96 16.51
N SER A 370 20.14 -0.24 17.44
CA SER A 370 20.32 1.21 17.33
C SER A 370 21.31 1.57 16.24
N ASP A 371 22.40 0.80 16.07
CA ASP A 371 23.36 0.95 14.98
C ASP A 371 22.67 0.76 13.62
N PHE A 372 21.85 -0.29 13.51
CA PHE A 372 21.04 -0.53 12.30
C PHE A 372 20.11 0.66 12.00
N LEU A 373 19.41 1.21 12.99
CA LEU A 373 18.49 2.35 12.83
C LEU A 373 19.23 3.64 12.39
N ASN A 374 20.51 3.76 12.68
CA ASN A 374 21.37 4.84 12.19
C ASN A 374 21.61 4.77 10.67
N GLY A 375 21.23 3.67 10.01
CA GLY A 375 21.30 3.52 8.56
C GLY A 375 22.56 2.84 8.05
N GLY A 376 23.65 2.84 8.82
CA GLY A 376 24.88 2.13 8.52
C GLY A 376 25.88 2.19 9.66
N PHE A 377 26.83 1.24 9.68
CA PHE A 377 27.82 1.07 10.74
C PHE A 377 29.11 0.42 10.22
N ILE A 378 30.20 0.67 10.93
CA ILE A 378 31.54 0.15 10.58
C ILE A 378 31.60 -1.31 11.05
N ILE A 379 31.74 -2.25 10.12
CA ILE A 379 31.92 -3.67 10.41
C ILE A 379 33.39 -4.08 10.48
N SER A 380 34.27 -3.29 9.85
CA SER A 380 35.72 -3.52 9.91
C SER A 380 36.46 -2.19 9.77
N LYS A 381 37.34 -1.88 10.72
CA LYS A 381 38.11 -0.63 10.74
C LYS A 381 39.26 -0.64 9.75
N GLY A 382 39.60 0.54 9.24
CA GLY A 382 40.73 0.82 8.38
C GLY A 382 40.98 2.33 8.27
N GLU A 383 42.16 2.75 7.75
CA GLU A 383 42.59 4.13 7.72
C GLU A 383 42.87 4.65 6.30
N ASP A 384 43.17 3.77 5.33
CA ASP A 384 43.60 4.17 3.98
C ASP A 384 42.46 4.24 2.97
N LEU A 385 41.45 3.36 3.11
CA LEU A 385 40.35 3.23 2.16
C LEU A 385 39.06 2.80 2.87
N THR A 386 37.94 3.41 2.51
CA THR A 386 36.63 2.99 3.00
C THR A 386 35.75 2.40 1.88
N ILE A 387 35.20 1.19 2.09
CA ILE A 387 34.24 0.56 1.19
C ILE A 387 32.86 0.58 1.85
N PHE A 388 31.89 1.24 1.21
CA PHE A 388 30.50 1.22 1.59
C PHE A 388 29.79 0.13 0.79
N ALA A 389 29.08 -0.76 1.47
CA ALA A 389 28.38 -1.86 0.85
C ALA A 389 27.02 -2.11 1.52
N SER A 390 26.09 -2.76 0.81
CA SER A 390 24.79 -3.19 1.34
C SER A 390 24.41 -4.56 0.78
N GLY A 391 23.59 -5.29 1.50
CA GLY A 391 23.13 -6.60 1.03
C GLY A 391 24.27 -7.57 0.76
N SER A 392 24.17 -8.33 -0.31
CA SER A 392 25.18 -9.33 -0.69
C SER A 392 26.57 -8.78 -0.93
N GLU A 393 26.71 -7.50 -1.30
CA GLU A 393 27.99 -6.86 -1.60
C GLU A 393 28.83 -6.58 -0.34
N VAL A 394 28.25 -6.65 0.86
CA VAL A 394 29.04 -6.59 2.13
C VAL A 394 30.01 -7.75 2.22
N ASN A 395 29.60 -8.96 1.83
CA ASN A 395 30.49 -10.12 1.76
C ASN A 395 31.64 -9.87 0.77
N LEU A 396 31.33 -9.32 -0.41
CA LEU A 396 32.32 -8.99 -1.43
C LEU A 396 33.32 -7.91 -0.92
N ALA A 397 32.82 -6.90 -0.21
CA ALA A 397 33.67 -5.83 0.38
C ALA A 397 34.67 -6.41 1.38
N LEU A 398 34.25 -7.36 2.22
CA LEU A 398 35.17 -8.07 3.14
C LEU A 398 36.19 -8.94 2.40
N GLU A 399 35.80 -9.65 1.34
CA GLU A 399 36.69 -10.43 0.49
C GLU A 399 37.73 -9.52 -0.23
N ILE A 400 37.33 -8.33 -0.67
CA ILE A 400 38.23 -7.32 -1.25
C ILE A 400 39.25 -6.86 -0.21
N LYS A 401 38.81 -6.53 1.00
CA LYS A 401 39.69 -6.15 2.11
C LYS A 401 40.78 -7.18 2.33
N GLU A 402 40.42 -8.47 2.38
CA GLU A 402 41.39 -9.57 2.56
C GLU A 402 42.41 -9.69 1.43
N LYS A 403 42.07 -9.20 0.23
CA LYS A 403 42.97 -9.18 -0.94
C LYS A 403 43.85 -7.95 -1.01
N LEU A 404 43.40 -6.82 -0.51
CA LEU A 404 44.09 -5.52 -0.50
C LEU A 404 45.02 -5.38 0.73
N LYS A 405 45.96 -6.31 0.93
CA LYS A 405 46.81 -6.39 2.14
C LYS A 405 47.74 -5.20 2.33
N GLU A 406 48.01 -4.45 1.27
CA GLU A 406 48.83 -3.24 1.28
C GLU A 406 48.10 -1.99 1.78
N PHE A 407 46.75 -2.07 1.92
CA PHE A 407 45.92 -0.98 2.40
C PHE A 407 45.19 -1.37 3.69
N SER A 408 45.05 -0.43 4.60
CA SER A 408 44.22 -0.52 5.78
C SER A 408 42.76 -0.18 5.39
N VAL A 409 42.01 -1.20 4.97
CA VAL A 409 40.65 -1.02 4.41
C VAL A 409 39.58 -1.04 5.51
N GLN A 410 38.79 0.02 5.58
CA GLN A 410 37.56 0.07 6.36
C GLN A 410 36.40 -0.45 5.52
N VAL A 411 35.48 -1.22 6.15
CA VAL A 411 34.22 -1.67 5.51
C VAL A 411 33.04 -1.21 6.35
N VAL A 412 32.08 -0.56 5.69
CA VAL A 412 30.85 -0.02 6.28
C VAL A 412 29.66 -0.73 5.66
N SER A 413 28.84 -1.38 6.47
CA SER A 413 27.51 -1.89 6.04
C SER A 413 26.50 -0.75 6.06
N VAL A 414 25.71 -0.60 4.99
CA VAL A 414 24.67 0.42 4.84
C VAL A 414 23.32 -0.27 4.55
N PRO A 415 22.67 -0.88 5.56
CA PRO A 415 21.43 -1.59 5.35
C PRO A 415 20.22 -0.69 5.04
N ILE A 416 20.21 0.60 5.43
CA ILE A 416 19.15 1.56 5.07
C ILE A 416 19.73 2.59 4.11
N LEU A 417 19.48 2.41 2.82
CA LEU A 417 20.16 3.10 1.72
C LEU A 417 19.89 4.61 1.63
N ASN A 418 18.85 5.10 2.30
CA ASN A 418 18.44 6.51 2.25
C ASN A 418 18.87 7.29 3.50
N LYS A 419 19.50 6.64 4.48
CA LYS A 419 19.95 7.28 5.70
C LYS A 419 21.48 7.43 5.68
N LEU A 420 21.95 8.66 5.89
CA LEU A 420 23.35 8.99 6.11
C LEU A 420 23.49 9.58 7.51
N THR A 421 24.16 8.86 8.39
CA THR A 421 24.45 9.37 9.73
C THR A 421 25.65 10.31 9.73
N PRO A 422 25.85 11.16 10.76
CA PRO A 422 27.06 11.94 10.93
C PRO A 422 28.34 11.09 10.89
N GLU A 423 28.33 9.92 11.52
CA GLU A 423 29.47 8.99 11.56
C GLU A 423 29.84 8.47 10.16
N ILE A 424 28.83 8.08 9.35
CA ILE A 424 29.06 7.69 7.96
C ILE A 424 29.59 8.87 7.16
N SER A 425 29.01 10.08 7.35
CA SER A 425 29.43 11.30 6.69
C SER A 425 30.85 11.70 7.10
N GLU A 426 31.25 11.56 8.36
CA GLU A 426 32.63 11.78 8.83
C GLU A 426 33.61 10.78 8.24
N SER A 427 33.18 9.50 8.06
CA SER A 427 33.99 8.49 7.40
C SER A 427 34.25 8.83 5.92
N LEU A 428 33.28 9.48 5.25
CA LEU A 428 33.44 9.98 3.88
C LEU A 428 34.49 11.12 3.77
N ASN A 429 34.66 11.89 4.85
CA ASN A 429 35.57 13.06 4.86
C ASN A 429 37.01 12.72 5.30
N LYS A 430 37.26 11.50 5.78
CA LYS A 430 38.58 11.07 6.27
C LYS A 430 39.46 10.42 5.20
N ASN A 431 38.90 10.10 4.05
CA ASN A 431 39.59 9.44 2.94
C ASN A 431 39.41 10.31 1.65
#